data_8c0838a5c35e1acf6a64c283705c6043
#
_entry.id   8c0838a5c35e1acf6a64c283705c6043
#
_cell.length_a   1.000
_cell.length_b   1.000
_cell.length_c   1.000
_cell.angle_alpha   90.00
_cell.angle_beta   90.00
_cell.angle_gamma   90.00
#
_symmetry.space_group_name_H-M   'P 1'
#
loop_
_entity.id
_entity.type
_entity.pdbx_description
1 polymer ?
#
loop_
_entity_poly.entity_id
_entity_poly.type
_entity_poly.pdbx_seq_one_letter_code
_entity_poly.pdbx_strand_id
1 'polypeptide(L)'
;MGFGRVWIGALLLAVPLAGCGDAGSDAPRAAFEERRAELQEAIADNPQTIAERVELARVAIRLGDGVGAEAAVNGALAAGGNDAALRPLLARAFAMQGEGQRALETIDGGPIIPEMIGEAAWVAGDVHLSNGDLDAARDAYDRAVRELPRNSALWVDVARFRDANADTAGARDAVDYAIELDKANSAALAYKANLIRTAEGLKASLPWYDQALAADPDNAKALIDQAATLGDLGRYRDMLAALRHAATIVPGDPRIYYLQAVLAARADNFRLARSLLQRTRGEIDDLPGFMLLSAIVELELGGEAVAATWADRLLVEQPYNFTARRILAAADWADGDPDGAIEALLPIVDRDDADSWSLLLAARAASELGQKGKAADYQARAASLSRGEAAPFAVNYDYGLLGRAADSEPLNPAVAIPAIAADIANGNGAQAVARATRLRDANRGVGDAHILLGDAALAAGRFDVAVQAYRTARDLDAGERTTLRLANALFRAGDTAGSSAAILALRDSQPSSIAADRLAGHLAMDLAHWDEAIAHFERVRARIGNRDVVVLRELARAWAANGDEVRALALIDRAYRLQPLNAEIMRIYADLLAKRGDGQAAADLREKAVQVGR
;
A
#
# COMPACT_ATOMS: atom_id res chain seq x y z
N MET A 1 -10.22 -8.83 24.58
CA MET A 1 -10.47 -7.36 24.47
C MET A 1 -10.24 -7.01 23.01
N GLY A 2 -11.30 -6.75 22.23
CA GLY A 2 -11.15 -6.47 20.81
C GLY A 2 -10.49 -5.11 20.62
N PHE A 3 -9.25 -5.10 20.20
CA PHE A 3 -8.58 -3.93 19.64
C PHE A 3 -9.18 -3.69 18.27
N GLY A 4 -10.01 -2.66 18.14
CA GLY A 4 -10.84 -2.44 16.95
C GLY A 4 -10.04 -2.12 15.70
N ARG A 5 -10.08 -2.96 14.77
CA ARG A 5 -10.27 -2.96 13.31
C ARG A 5 -10.00 -1.67 12.51
N VAL A 6 -8.99 -0.87 12.88
CA VAL A 6 -8.66 0.39 12.17
C VAL A 6 -7.62 0.18 11.05
N TRP A 7 -7.06 -1.03 10.88
CA TRP A 7 -5.74 -1.22 10.28
C TRP A 7 -5.70 -1.61 8.80
N ILE A 8 -6.80 -1.98 8.17
CA ILE A 8 -6.76 -2.68 6.87
C ILE A 8 -6.79 -1.74 5.65
N GLY A 9 -6.83 -0.43 5.85
CA GLY A 9 -6.98 0.56 4.76
C GLY A 9 -5.75 0.79 3.86
N ALA A 10 -4.53 0.43 4.30
CA ALA A 10 -3.29 0.82 3.63
C ALA A 10 -2.38 -0.36 3.22
N LEU A 11 -2.93 -1.55 2.98
CA LEU A 11 -2.17 -2.80 2.90
C LEU A 11 -1.58 -3.15 1.54
N LEU A 12 -1.95 -2.43 0.48
CA LEU A 12 -1.45 -2.71 -0.85
C LEU A 12 -0.48 -1.61 -1.30
N LEU A 13 0.68 -1.54 -0.65
CA LEU A 13 1.82 -0.83 -1.22
C LEU A 13 2.28 -1.59 -2.47
N ALA A 14 2.36 -0.87 -3.59
CA ALA A 14 2.97 -1.36 -4.81
C ALA A 14 4.40 -1.78 -4.51
N VAL A 15 4.62 -3.06 -4.40
CA VAL A 15 5.97 -3.62 -4.37
C VAL A 15 6.39 -3.81 -5.83
N PRO A 16 7.47 -3.19 -6.29
CA PRO A 16 8.10 -3.62 -7.51
C PRO A 16 8.68 -5.00 -7.23
N LEU A 17 7.91 -6.04 -7.53
CA LEU A 17 8.36 -7.41 -7.46
C LEU A 17 9.29 -7.64 -8.66
N ALA A 18 10.59 -7.51 -8.43
CA ALA A 18 11.60 -8.00 -9.34
C ALA A 18 11.45 -9.52 -9.45
N GLY A 19 10.64 -9.97 -10.38
CA GLY A 19 10.51 -11.36 -10.74
C GLY A 19 11.31 -11.60 -12.01
N CYS A 20 12.15 -12.61 -12.02
CA CYS A 20 12.89 -13.09 -13.19
C CYS A 20 11.97 -13.22 -14.40
N GLY A 21 12.48 -12.72 -15.56
CA GLY A 21 11.68 -12.46 -16.72
C GLY A 21 11.09 -13.69 -17.40
N ASP A 22 9.88 -13.49 -17.93
CA ASP A 22 9.37 -14.27 -19.05
C ASP A 22 9.58 -13.48 -20.34
N ALA A 23 10.31 -14.09 -21.27
CA ALA A 23 10.50 -13.53 -22.60
C ALA A 23 9.19 -13.69 -23.40
N GLY A 24 8.63 -12.58 -23.88
CA GLY A 24 7.40 -12.56 -24.66
C GLY A 24 7.40 -13.49 -25.87
N SER A 25 6.26 -14.08 -26.15
CA SER A 25 5.99 -14.84 -27.37
C SER A 25 4.56 -14.63 -27.84
N ASP A 26 4.38 -14.65 -29.17
CA ASP A 26 3.08 -14.49 -29.81
C ASP A 26 2.15 -15.72 -29.67
N ALA A 27 2.64 -16.84 -29.12
CA ALA A 27 1.88 -18.06 -28.98
C ALA A 27 1.36 -18.24 -27.53
N PRO A 28 0.09 -18.67 -27.35
CA PRO A 28 -0.43 -18.99 -26.02
C PRO A 28 0.39 -20.10 -25.34
N ARG A 29 0.49 -20.08 -24.03
CA ARG A 29 1.21 -21.10 -23.21
C ARG A 29 0.86 -22.54 -23.64
N ALA A 30 -0.43 -22.79 -23.92
CA ALA A 30 -0.90 -24.10 -24.37
C ALA A 30 -0.18 -24.60 -25.64
N ALA A 31 0.14 -23.72 -26.59
CA ALA A 31 0.87 -24.10 -27.80
C ALA A 31 2.32 -24.52 -27.48
N PHE A 32 2.96 -23.88 -26.50
CA PHE A 32 4.29 -24.31 -26.05
C PHE A 32 4.24 -25.63 -25.26
N GLU A 33 3.18 -25.88 -24.51
CA GLU A 33 2.99 -27.16 -23.80
C GLU A 33 2.72 -28.31 -24.77
N GLU A 34 1.91 -28.06 -25.83
CA GLU A 34 1.71 -29.02 -26.93
C GLU A 34 3.02 -29.27 -27.64
N ARG A 35 3.75 -28.21 -28.01
CA ARG A 35 5.06 -28.35 -28.70
C ARG A 35 6.09 -29.09 -27.84
N ARG A 36 6.08 -28.87 -26.50
CA ARG A 36 6.91 -29.62 -25.57
C ARG A 36 6.62 -31.11 -25.65
N ALA A 37 5.34 -31.50 -25.66
CA ALA A 37 4.94 -32.92 -25.73
C ALA A 37 5.39 -33.54 -27.06
N GLU A 38 5.18 -32.88 -28.19
CA GLU A 38 5.64 -33.35 -29.52
C GLU A 38 7.17 -33.55 -29.54
N LEU A 39 7.92 -32.59 -28.98
CA LEU A 39 9.38 -32.67 -28.94
C LEU A 39 9.87 -33.80 -28.03
N GLN A 40 9.19 -34.05 -26.94
CA GLN A 40 9.50 -35.16 -26.04
C GLN A 40 9.26 -36.53 -26.72
N GLU A 41 8.17 -36.65 -27.48
CA GLU A 41 7.90 -37.85 -28.29
C GLU A 41 8.96 -38.05 -29.39
N ALA A 42 9.29 -36.99 -30.13
CA ALA A 42 10.33 -37.04 -31.16
C ALA A 42 11.72 -37.42 -30.60
N ILE A 43 12.06 -36.95 -29.41
CA ILE A 43 13.30 -37.31 -28.71
C ILE A 43 13.26 -38.76 -28.23
N ALA A 44 12.09 -39.26 -27.81
CA ALA A 44 11.94 -40.66 -27.40
C ALA A 44 12.16 -41.62 -28.60
N ASP A 45 11.66 -41.24 -29.79
CA ASP A 45 11.85 -41.98 -31.04
C ASP A 45 13.29 -41.92 -31.57
N ASN A 46 13.94 -40.75 -31.39
CA ASN A 46 15.34 -40.56 -31.81
C ASN A 46 16.17 -39.92 -30.68
N PRO A 47 16.73 -40.71 -29.76
CA PRO A 47 17.47 -40.18 -28.58
C PRO A 47 18.76 -39.41 -28.94
N GLN A 48 19.27 -39.49 -30.13
CA GLN A 48 20.49 -38.80 -30.56
C GLN A 48 20.22 -37.47 -31.29
N THR A 49 18.97 -37.05 -31.39
CA THR A 49 18.61 -35.80 -32.02
C THR A 49 19.08 -34.58 -31.23
N ILE A 50 19.83 -33.68 -31.86
CA ILE A 50 20.30 -32.43 -31.26
C ILE A 50 19.29 -31.33 -31.50
N ALA A 51 18.70 -31.23 -32.68
CA ALA A 51 17.83 -30.13 -33.06
C ALA A 51 16.57 -30.05 -32.17
N GLU A 52 15.88 -31.17 -31.98
CA GLU A 52 14.67 -31.27 -31.16
C GLU A 52 14.97 -30.99 -29.66
N ARG A 53 16.16 -31.40 -29.17
CA ARG A 53 16.59 -31.10 -27.80
C ARG A 53 16.88 -29.59 -27.62
N VAL A 54 17.50 -28.94 -28.59
CA VAL A 54 17.74 -27.49 -28.56
C VAL A 54 16.42 -26.74 -28.63
N GLU A 55 15.48 -27.19 -29.46
CA GLU A 55 14.14 -26.60 -29.53
C GLU A 55 13.37 -26.83 -28.20
N LEU A 56 13.47 -28.04 -27.62
CA LEU A 56 12.87 -28.32 -26.30
C LEU A 56 13.45 -27.40 -25.23
N ALA A 57 14.74 -27.12 -25.22
CA ALA A 57 15.35 -26.17 -24.31
C ALA A 57 14.76 -24.78 -24.46
N ARG A 58 14.59 -24.30 -25.69
CA ARG A 58 13.96 -23.00 -25.98
C ARG A 58 12.50 -22.96 -25.54
N VAL A 59 11.74 -24.03 -25.80
CA VAL A 59 10.34 -24.17 -25.32
C VAL A 59 10.27 -24.20 -23.81
N ALA A 60 11.16 -24.92 -23.13
CA ALA A 60 11.24 -24.93 -21.68
C ALA A 60 11.55 -23.56 -21.10
N ILE A 61 12.48 -22.80 -21.70
CA ILE A 61 12.77 -21.39 -21.35
C ILE A 61 11.49 -20.55 -21.47
N ARG A 62 10.73 -20.69 -22.56
CA ARG A 62 9.47 -19.96 -22.78
C ARG A 62 8.40 -20.31 -21.74
N LEU A 63 8.38 -21.55 -21.27
CA LEU A 63 7.46 -22.02 -20.24
C LEU A 63 7.89 -21.67 -18.81
N GLY A 64 9.08 -21.07 -18.63
CA GLY A 64 9.63 -20.77 -17.30
C GLY A 64 10.24 -22.00 -16.62
N ASP A 65 10.46 -23.10 -17.32
CA ASP A 65 11.00 -24.36 -16.82
C ASP A 65 12.53 -24.42 -16.95
N GLY A 66 13.23 -23.76 -16.03
CA GLY A 66 14.71 -23.75 -16.03
C GLY A 66 15.33 -25.13 -15.89
N VAL A 67 14.72 -26.02 -15.09
CA VAL A 67 15.20 -27.40 -14.90
C VAL A 67 15.03 -28.23 -16.18
N GLY A 68 13.86 -28.11 -16.82
CA GLY A 68 13.61 -28.74 -18.11
C GLY A 68 14.53 -28.22 -19.21
N ALA A 69 14.82 -26.92 -19.21
CA ALA A 69 15.76 -26.31 -20.16
C ALA A 69 17.18 -26.85 -19.96
N GLU A 70 17.67 -26.91 -18.71
CA GLU A 70 18.98 -27.49 -18.39
C GLU A 70 19.08 -28.94 -18.87
N ALA A 71 18.08 -29.75 -18.54
CA ALA A 71 18.06 -31.17 -18.95
C ALA A 71 18.08 -31.33 -20.47
N ALA A 72 17.35 -30.50 -21.21
CA ALA A 72 17.31 -30.53 -22.65
C ALA A 72 18.66 -30.12 -23.28
N VAL A 73 19.31 -29.05 -22.76
CA VAL A 73 20.64 -28.61 -23.24
C VAL A 73 21.69 -29.67 -22.93
N ASN A 74 21.72 -30.22 -21.70
CA ASN A 74 22.66 -31.27 -21.35
C ASN A 74 22.45 -32.52 -22.20
N GLY A 75 21.21 -32.86 -22.53
CA GLY A 75 20.92 -33.95 -23.48
C GLY A 75 21.41 -33.66 -24.91
N ALA A 76 21.33 -32.39 -25.36
CA ALA A 76 21.88 -31.99 -26.65
C ALA A 76 23.42 -32.07 -26.69
N LEU A 77 24.07 -31.64 -25.59
CA LEU A 77 25.54 -31.77 -25.44
C LEU A 77 25.99 -33.23 -25.44
N ALA A 78 25.28 -34.11 -24.70
CA ALA A 78 25.57 -35.54 -24.68
C ALA A 78 25.38 -36.22 -26.03
N ALA A 79 24.48 -35.71 -26.90
CA ALA A 79 24.30 -36.16 -28.27
C ALA A 79 25.34 -35.59 -29.25
N GLY A 80 26.34 -34.83 -28.79
CA GLY A 80 27.40 -34.23 -29.58
C GLY A 80 27.11 -32.82 -30.09
N GLY A 81 26.19 -32.12 -29.48
CA GLY A 81 25.85 -30.72 -29.76
C GLY A 81 27.05 -29.78 -29.58
N ASN A 82 27.07 -28.67 -30.32
CA ASN A 82 28.13 -27.67 -30.25
C ASN A 82 28.05 -26.88 -28.93
N ASP A 83 29.00 -27.10 -28.04
CA ASP A 83 29.09 -26.44 -26.73
C ASP A 83 29.07 -24.90 -26.84
N ALA A 84 29.84 -24.34 -27.79
CA ALA A 84 29.90 -22.90 -28.01
C ALA A 84 28.55 -22.26 -28.44
N ALA A 85 27.65 -23.05 -29.04
CA ALA A 85 26.31 -22.63 -29.42
C ALA A 85 25.29 -22.83 -28.31
N LEU A 86 25.47 -23.84 -27.45
CA LEU A 86 24.51 -24.24 -26.42
C LEU A 86 24.76 -23.57 -25.06
N ARG A 87 25.96 -23.06 -24.84
CA ARG A 87 26.41 -22.43 -23.61
C ARG A 87 25.51 -21.28 -23.13
N PRO A 88 25.07 -20.33 -23.98
CA PRO A 88 24.15 -19.29 -23.55
C PRO A 88 22.78 -19.80 -23.16
N LEU A 89 22.28 -20.87 -23.79
CA LEU A 89 21.01 -21.50 -23.38
C LEU A 89 21.14 -22.21 -22.03
N LEU A 90 22.28 -22.85 -21.75
CA LEU A 90 22.57 -23.46 -20.46
C LEU A 90 22.68 -22.41 -19.38
N ALA A 91 23.37 -21.30 -19.66
CA ALA A 91 23.46 -20.17 -18.75
C ALA A 91 22.07 -19.56 -18.44
N ARG A 92 21.21 -19.43 -19.46
CA ARG A 92 19.82 -19.00 -19.27
C ARG A 92 19.07 -19.95 -18.34
N ALA A 93 19.21 -21.25 -18.52
CA ALA A 93 18.59 -22.25 -17.67
C ALA A 93 19.03 -22.12 -16.19
N PHE A 94 20.32 -21.90 -15.94
CA PHE A 94 20.83 -21.65 -14.59
C PHE A 94 20.33 -20.34 -13.99
N ALA A 95 20.32 -19.26 -14.76
CA ALA A 95 19.78 -17.96 -14.32
C ALA A 95 18.31 -18.09 -13.90
N MET A 96 17.49 -18.83 -14.65
CA MET A 96 16.09 -19.10 -14.32
C MET A 96 15.89 -19.92 -13.04
N GLN A 97 16.89 -20.72 -12.65
CA GLN A 97 16.89 -21.50 -11.39
C GLN A 97 17.42 -20.68 -10.20
N GLY A 98 17.78 -19.39 -10.40
CA GLY A 98 18.40 -18.56 -9.37
C GLY A 98 19.90 -18.83 -9.17
N GLU A 99 20.51 -19.65 -10.03
CA GLU A 99 21.94 -20.01 -10.00
C GLU A 99 22.78 -19.00 -10.81
N GLY A 100 22.62 -17.70 -10.54
CA GLY A 100 23.21 -16.62 -11.33
C GLY A 100 24.74 -16.70 -11.45
N GLN A 101 25.44 -17.04 -10.37
CA GLN A 101 26.89 -17.21 -10.40
C GLN A 101 27.30 -18.34 -11.38
N ARG A 102 26.59 -19.45 -11.35
CA ARG A 102 26.83 -20.57 -12.26
C ARG A 102 26.51 -20.24 -13.71
N ALA A 103 25.50 -19.39 -13.94
CA ALA A 103 25.18 -18.85 -15.26
C ALA A 103 26.35 -18.03 -15.85
N LEU A 104 26.93 -17.11 -15.05
CA LEU A 104 28.09 -16.31 -15.47
C LEU A 104 29.33 -17.19 -15.71
N GLU A 105 29.64 -18.11 -14.82
CA GLU A 105 30.74 -19.07 -14.98
C GLU A 105 30.57 -19.93 -16.27
N THR A 106 29.32 -20.28 -16.59
CA THR A 106 29.02 -21.00 -17.84
C THR A 106 29.32 -20.14 -19.07
N ILE A 107 28.95 -18.85 -19.07
CA ILE A 107 29.26 -17.92 -20.17
C ILE A 107 30.77 -17.76 -20.35
N ASP A 108 31.48 -17.55 -19.25
CA ASP A 108 32.93 -17.28 -19.27
C ASP A 108 33.78 -18.56 -19.46
N GLY A 109 33.17 -19.72 -19.34
CA GLY A 109 33.85 -21.03 -19.34
C GLY A 109 34.43 -21.44 -20.70
N GLY A 110 34.23 -20.67 -21.79
CA GLY A 110 34.81 -20.96 -23.11
C GLY A 110 34.21 -20.11 -24.24
N PRO A 111 34.55 -20.41 -25.49
CA PRO A 111 34.11 -19.64 -26.64
C PRO A 111 32.59 -19.72 -26.84
N ILE A 112 32.03 -18.66 -27.41
CA ILE A 112 30.61 -18.57 -27.82
C ILE A 112 30.62 -18.25 -29.32
N ILE A 113 29.76 -18.91 -30.10
CA ILE A 113 29.64 -18.60 -31.53
C ILE A 113 29.06 -17.17 -31.71
N PRO A 114 29.42 -16.47 -32.81
CA PRO A 114 29.01 -15.10 -33.05
C PRO A 114 27.50 -14.89 -32.93
N GLU A 115 26.68 -15.80 -33.41
CA GLU A 115 25.23 -15.74 -33.43
C GLU A 115 24.59 -15.79 -32.02
N MET A 116 25.34 -16.25 -31.02
CA MET A 116 24.87 -16.41 -29.65
C MET A 116 25.50 -15.39 -28.68
N ILE A 117 26.37 -14.49 -29.15
CA ILE A 117 26.99 -13.47 -28.29
C ILE A 117 25.93 -12.54 -27.68
N GLY A 118 24.92 -12.16 -28.47
CA GLY A 118 23.82 -11.32 -27.97
C GLY A 118 23.00 -11.98 -26.87
N GLU A 119 22.71 -13.28 -27.03
CA GLU A 119 21.98 -14.06 -26.01
C GLU A 119 22.81 -14.21 -24.73
N ALA A 120 24.10 -14.51 -24.86
CA ALA A 120 24.98 -14.59 -23.68
C ALA A 120 25.08 -13.26 -22.94
N ALA A 121 25.22 -12.16 -23.68
CA ALA A 121 25.26 -10.83 -23.08
C ALA A 121 23.92 -10.46 -22.39
N TRP A 122 22.80 -10.86 -22.97
CA TRP A 122 21.48 -10.67 -22.36
C TRP A 122 21.36 -11.43 -21.04
N VAL A 123 21.72 -12.72 -21.03
CA VAL A 123 21.71 -13.53 -19.78
C VAL A 123 22.62 -12.92 -18.71
N ALA A 124 23.81 -12.46 -19.09
CA ALA A 124 24.71 -11.77 -18.15
C ALA A 124 24.06 -10.50 -17.59
N GLY A 125 23.38 -9.71 -18.43
CA GLY A 125 22.64 -8.52 -18.02
C GLY A 125 21.57 -8.82 -16.98
N ASP A 126 20.76 -9.86 -17.20
CA ASP A 126 19.71 -10.29 -16.26
C ASP A 126 20.30 -10.72 -14.91
N VAL A 127 21.41 -11.47 -14.92
CA VAL A 127 22.09 -11.91 -13.70
C VAL A 127 22.70 -10.73 -12.93
N HIS A 128 23.40 -9.83 -13.61
CA HIS A 128 23.98 -8.64 -12.96
C HIS A 128 22.89 -7.73 -12.39
N LEU A 129 21.79 -7.56 -13.12
CA LEU A 129 20.64 -6.78 -12.62
C LEU A 129 20.04 -7.43 -11.34
N SER A 130 19.87 -8.74 -11.32
CA SER A 130 19.35 -9.47 -10.15
C SER A 130 20.28 -9.38 -8.93
N ASN A 131 21.59 -9.25 -9.16
CA ASN A 131 22.60 -9.08 -8.13
C ASN A 131 22.74 -7.60 -7.68
N GLY A 132 22.03 -6.65 -8.33
CA GLY A 132 22.13 -5.21 -8.04
C GLY A 132 23.39 -4.55 -8.61
N ASP A 133 24.17 -5.24 -9.44
CA ASP A 133 25.35 -4.70 -10.13
C ASP A 133 24.91 -3.96 -11.39
N LEU A 134 24.48 -2.72 -11.20
CA LEU A 134 23.92 -1.90 -12.28
C LEU A 134 24.94 -1.51 -13.37
N ASP A 135 26.23 -1.39 -13.02
CA ASP A 135 27.25 -1.05 -14.00
C ASP A 135 27.57 -2.23 -14.91
N ALA A 136 27.77 -3.42 -14.35
CA ALA A 136 27.96 -4.64 -15.16
C ALA A 136 26.71 -4.98 -15.97
N ALA A 137 25.50 -4.78 -15.41
CA ALA A 137 24.25 -4.96 -16.13
C ALA A 137 24.16 -4.02 -17.34
N ARG A 138 24.54 -2.74 -17.21
CA ARG A 138 24.59 -1.77 -18.32
C ARG A 138 25.47 -2.27 -19.46
N ASP A 139 26.71 -2.62 -19.14
CA ASP A 139 27.69 -3.09 -20.14
C ASP A 139 27.20 -4.34 -20.86
N ALA A 140 26.52 -5.23 -20.16
CA ALA A 140 25.98 -6.46 -20.70
C ALA A 140 24.76 -6.18 -21.61
N TYR A 141 23.79 -5.37 -21.17
CA TYR A 141 22.63 -5.00 -22.00
C TYR A 141 23.03 -4.16 -23.21
N ASP A 142 24.01 -3.27 -23.10
CA ASP A 142 24.52 -2.52 -24.26
C ASP A 142 25.14 -3.43 -25.30
N ARG A 143 25.80 -4.52 -24.89
CA ARG A 143 26.28 -5.56 -25.82
C ARG A 143 25.12 -6.33 -26.42
N ALA A 144 24.17 -6.78 -25.61
CA ALA A 144 23.01 -7.53 -26.07
C ALA A 144 22.20 -6.75 -27.11
N VAL A 145 21.94 -5.46 -26.88
CA VAL A 145 21.19 -4.59 -27.81
C VAL A 145 21.94 -4.38 -29.14
N ARG A 146 23.27 -4.30 -29.14
CA ARG A 146 24.04 -4.21 -30.39
C ARG A 146 23.88 -5.44 -31.27
N GLU A 147 23.83 -6.63 -30.66
CA GLU A 147 23.72 -7.90 -31.38
C GLU A 147 22.26 -8.27 -31.69
N LEU A 148 21.31 -7.86 -30.83
CA LEU A 148 19.89 -8.21 -30.92
C LEU A 148 18.98 -6.96 -30.96
N PRO A 149 19.22 -5.95 -31.80
CA PRO A 149 18.55 -4.64 -31.72
C PRO A 149 17.02 -4.70 -31.95
N ARG A 150 16.53 -5.76 -32.58
CA ARG A 150 15.10 -5.94 -32.89
C ARG A 150 14.43 -7.04 -32.07
N ASN A 151 15.02 -7.42 -30.95
CA ASN A 151 14.41 -8.41 -30.07
C ASN A 151 13.51 -7.68 -29.03
N SER A 152 12.20 -7.80 -29.20
CA SER A 152 11.20 -7.15 -28.32
C SER A 152 11.34 -7.57 -26.86
N ALA A 153 11.62 -8.86 -26.59
CA ALA A 153 11.76 -9.35 -25.22
C ALA A 153 13.00 -8.77 -24.51
N LEU A 154 14.14 -8.66 -25.21
CA LEU A 154 15.33 -7.98 -24.67
C LEU A 154 15.01 -6.53 -24.27
N TRP A 155 14.24 -5.81 -25.09
CA TRP A 155 13.90 -4.42 -24.78
C TRP A 155 13.00 -4.27 -23.55
N VAL A 156 12.23 -5.30 -23.16
CA VAL A 156 11.51 -5.33 -21.87
C VAL A 156 12.50 -5.39 -20.71
N ASP A 157 13.56 -6.22 -20.81
CA ASP A 157 14.56 -6.34 -19.75
C ASP A 157 15.45 -5.09 -19.67
N VAL A 158 15.77 -4.48 -20.83
CA VAL A 158 16.40 -3.15 -20.87
C VAL A 158 15.53 -2.09 -20.18
N ALA A 159 14.21 -2.13 -20.35
CA ALA A 159 13.31 -1.22 -19.66
C ALA A 159 13.35 -1.46 -18.13
N ARG A 160 13.35 -2.71 -17.69
CA ARG A 160 13.50 -3.07 -16.26
C ARG A 160 14.82 -2.57 -15.67
N PHE A 161 15.92 -2.77 -16.42
CA PHE A 161 17.24 -2.27 -16.03
C PHE A 161 17.25 -0.75 -15.89
N ARG A 162 16.69 -0.01 -16.86
CA ARG A 162 16.65 1.45 -16.82
C ARG A 162 15.83 1.96 -15.64
N ASP A 163 14.70 1.32 -15.35
CA ASP A 163 13.87 1.65 -14.21
C ASP A 163 14.61 1.39 -12.88
N ALA A 164 15.27 0.25 -12.74
CA ALA A 164 16.11 -0.07 -11.59
C ALA A 164 17.27 0.94 -11.39
N ASN A 165 17.77 1.51 -12.49
CA ASN A 165 18.79 2.56 -12.49
C ASN A 165 18.19 3.97 -12.37
N ALA A 166 16.92 4.11 -11.94
CA ALA A 166 16.18 5.36 -11.80
C ALA A 166 16.02 6.19 -13.10
N ASP A 167 16.26 5.60 -14.28
CA ASP A 167 15.99 6.20 -15.60
C ASP A 167 14.56 5.84 -16.05
N THR A 168 13.56 6.40 -15.39
CA THR A 168 12.15 6.13 -15.70
C THR A 168 11.75 6.59 -17.10
N ALA A 169 12.37 7.66 -17.62
CA ALA A 169 12.11 8.13 -18.99
C ALA A 169 12.64 7.11 -20.01
N GLY A 170 13.90 6.70 -19.86
CA GLY A 170 14.49 5.68 -20.71
C GLY A 170 13.80 4.31 -20.59
N ALA A 171 13.27 3.97 -19.42
CA ALA A 171 12.46 2.75 -19.26
C ALA A 171 11.18 2.80 -20.10
N ARG A 172 10.49 3.94 -20.12
CA ARG A 172 9.31 4.14 -21.00
C ARG A 172 9.64 4.04 -22.47
N ASP A 173 10.71 4.70 -22.91
CA ASP A 173 11.15 4.64 -24.29
C ASP A 173 11.48 3.20 -24.70
N ALA A 174 12.15 2.44 -23.84
CA ALA A 174 12.54 1.06 -24.11
C ALA A 174 11.31 0.13 -24.22
N VAL A 175 10.34 0.26 -23.30
CA VAL A 175 9.13 -0.57 -23.34
C VAL A 175 8.24 -0.18 -24.54
N ASP A 176 8.17 1.10 -24.88
CA ASP A 176 7.41 1.56 -26.05
C ASP A 176 8.03 1.00 -27.35
N TYR A 177 9.37 0.99 -27.44
CA TYR A 177 10.05 0.36 -28.55
C TYR A 177 9.85 -1.17 -28.58
N ALA A 178 9.83 -1.84 -27.43
CA ALA A 178 9.47 -3.25 -27.36
C ALA A 178 8.07 -3.53 -27.96
N ILE A 179 7.08 -2.68 -27.64
CA ILE A 179 5.71 -2.78 -28.17
C ILE A 179 5.66 -2.42 -29.67
N GLU A 180 6.47 -1.49 -30.14
CA GLU A 180 6.59 -1.19 -31.58
C GLU A 180 7.13 -2.38 -32.37
N LEU A 181 8.11 -3.10 -31.83
CA LEU A 181 8.70 -4.30 -32.44
C LEU A 181 7.71 -5.47 -32.44
N ASP A 182 6.92 -5.62 -31.38
CA ASP A 182 5.93 -6.67 -31.25
C ASP A 182 4.73 -6.14 -30.42
N LYS A 183 3.62 -5.85 -31.10
CA LYS A 183 2.40 -5.31 -30.50
C LYS A 183 1.67 -6.32 -29.61
N ALA A 184 1.95 -7.60 -29.79
CA ALA A 184 1.36 -8.68 -29.01
C ALA A 184 2.27 -9.15 -27.87
N ASN A 185 3.41 -8.49 -27.65
CA ASN A 185 4.28 -8.80 -26.52
C ASN A 185 3.59 -8.49 -25.18
N SER A 186 2.96 -9.52 -24.61
CA SER A 186 2.21 -9.43 -23.35
C SER A 186 3.10 -8.96 -22.19
N ALA A 187 4.38 -9.36 -22.15
CA ALA A 187 5.32 -8.93 -21.11
C ALA A 187 5.63 -7.42 -21.22
N ALA A 188 5.80 -6.90 -22.45
CA ALA A 188 6.00 -5.47 -22.70
C ALA A 188 4.76 -4.65 -22.28
N LEU A 189 3.57 -5.10 -22.69
CA LEU A 189 2.30 -4.46 -22.34
C LEU A 189 2.06 -4.46 -20.81
N ALA A 190 2.34 -5.57 -20.12
CA ALA A 190 2.23 -5.68 -18.67
C ALA A 190 3.25 -4.77 -17.96
N TYR A 191 4.48 -4.70 -18.47
CA TYR A 191 5.49 -3.81 -17.89
C TYR A 191 5.14 -2.34 -18.10
N LYS A 192 4.61 -1.98 -19.26
CA LYS A 192 4.06 -0.64 -19.50
C LYS A 192 2.94 -0.32 -18.54
N ALA A 193 2.04 -1.28 -18.26
CA ALA A 193 1.00 -1.10 -17.24
C ALA A 193 1.60 -0.75 -15.88
N ASN A 194 2.68 -1.41 -15.46
CA ASN A 194 3.38 -1.11 -14.21
C ASN A 194 3.96 0.32 -14.19
N LEU A 195 4.62 0.74 -15.26
CA LEU A 195 5.15 2.11 -15.37
C LEU A 195 4.04 3.16 -15.36
N ILE A 196 2.93 2.91 -16.07
CA ILE A 196 1.74 3.79 -16.05
C ILE A 196 1.09 3.82 -14.67
N ARG A 197 1.01 2.67 -13.99
CA ARG A 197 0.48 2.59 -12.62
C ARG A 197 1.21 3.55 -11.67
N THR A 198 2.53 3.56 -11.74
CA THR A 198 3.37 4.42 -10.90
C THR A 198 3.29 5.88 -11.30
N ALA A 199 3.26 6.18 -12.60
CA ALA A 199 3.36 7.55 -13.11
C ALA A 199 2.00 8.26 -13.27
N GLU A 200 0.94 7.52 -13.64
CA GLU A 200 -0.36 8.07 -14.03
C GLU A 200 -1.51 7.53 -13.16
N GLY A 201 -1.26 6.43 -12.45
CA GLY A 201 -2.14 5.87 -11.43
C GLY A 201 -2.82 4.57 -11.80
N LEU A 202 -3.50 4.02 -10.78
CA LEU A 202 -4.09 2.68 -10.82
C LEU A 202 -5.08 2.48 -11.98
N LYS A 203 -6.00 3.44 -12.20
CA LYS A 203 -7.00 3.32 -13.26
C LYS A 203 -6.41 3.41 -14.66
N ALA A 204 -5.39 4.23 -14.85
CA ALA A 204 -4.74 4.42 -16.14
C ALA A 204 -3.99 3.15 -16.58
N SER A 205 -3.53 2.32 -15.64
CA SER A 205 -2.80 1.09 -15.93
C SER A 205 -3.69 -0.07 -16.39
N LEU A 206 -4.97 -0.12 -15.97
CA LEU A 206 -5.86 -1.25 -16.25
C LEU A 206 -6.00 -1.57 -17.75
N PRO A 207 -6.21 -0.61 -18.67
CA PRO A 207 -6.31 -0.90 -20.08
C PRO A 207 -5.06 -1.57 -20.67
N TRP A 208 -3.88 -1.34 -20.08
CA TRP A 208 -2.63 -1.96 -20.52
C TRP A 208 -2.52 -3.41 -20.04
N TYR A 209 -2.95 -3.70 -18.80
CA TYR A 209 -3.10 -5.08 -18.35
C TYR A 209 -4.13 -5.85 -19.17
N ASP A 210 -5.27 -5.22 -19.51
CA ASP A 210 -6.28 -5.85 -20.35
C ASP A 210 -5.73 -6.18 -21.73
N GLN A 211 -4.90 -5.32 -22.34
CA GLN A 211 -4.21 -5.59 -23.59
C GLN A 211 -3.18 -6.71 -23.44
N ALA A 212 -2.42 -6.73 -22.35
CA ALA A 212 -1.45 -7.79 -22.06
C ALA A 212 -2.14 -9.16 -21.97
N LEU A 213 -3.26 -9.22 -21.27
CA LEU A 213 -4.04 -10.46 -21.10
C LEU A 213 -4.89 -10.82 -22.33
N ALA A 214 -5.16 -9.87 -23.21
CA ALA A 214 -5.75 -10.15 -24.52
C ALA A 214 -4.73 -10.79 -25.48
N ALA A 215 -3.44 -10.39 -25.37
CA ALA A 215 -2.34 -10.99 -26.14
C ALA A 215 -1.95 -12.37 -25.58
N ASP A 216 -1.84 -12.50 -24.27
CA ASP A 216 -1.57 -13.77 -23.57
C ASP A 216 -2.47 -13.89 -22.32
N PRO A 217 -3.60 -14.60 -22.40
CA PRO A 217 -4.51 -14.80 -21.27
C PRO A 217 -3.86 -15.50 -20.06
N ASP A 218 -2.82 -16.31 -20.32
CA ASP A 218 -2.14 -17.10 -19.31
C ASP A 218 -0.84 -16.46 -18.81
N ASN A 219 -0.63 -15.17 -19.08
CA ASN A 219 0.46 -14.42 -18.47
C ASN A 219 0.21 -14.25 -16.97
N ALA A 220 0.76 -15.19 -16.18
CA ALA A 220 0.58 -15.23 -14.73
C ALA A 220 1.05 -13.94 -14.04
N LYS A 221 2.15 -13.33 -14.51
CA LYS A 221 2.67 -12.08 -13.96
C LYS A 221 1.69 -10.93 -14.18
N ALA A 222 1.17 -10.79 -15.40
CA ALA A 222 0.17 -9.76 -15.72
C ALA A 222 -1.11 -9.93 -14.88
N LEU A 223 -1.57 -11.18 -14.69
CA LEU A 223 -2.72 -11.49 -13.83
C LEU A 223 -2.50 -11.11 -12.37
N ILE A 224 -1.31 -11.41 -11.81
CA ILE A 224 -0.96 -11.07 -10.42
C ILE A 224 -0.84 -9.55 -10.24
N ASP A 225 -0.16 -8.85 -11.15
CA ASP A 225 0.02 -7.40 -11.11
C ASP A 225 -1.31 -6.66 -11.30
N GLN A 226 -2.17 -7.16 -12.22
CA GLN A 226 -3.54 -6.66 -12.38
C GLN A 226 -4.36 -6.91 -11.11
N ALA A 227 -4.27 -8.10 -10.51
CA ALA A 227 -4.98 -8.43 -9.28
C ALA A 227 -4.59 -7.50 -8.13
N ALA A 228 -3.29 -7.20 -7.97
CA ALA A 228 -2.82 -6.23 -6.98
C ALA A 228 -3.42 -4.84 -7.25
N THR A 229 -3.40 -4.38 -8.51
CA THR A 229 -3.99 -3.10 -8.91
C THR A 229 -5.50 -3.03 -8.64
N LEU A 230 -6.22 -4.11 -8.94
CA LEU A 230 -7.66 -4.22 -8.66
C LEU A 230 -7.95 -4.20 -7.16
N GLY A 231 -7.09 -4.83 -6.36
CA GLY A 231 -7.15 -4.79 -4.89
C GLY A 231 -6.98 -3.38 -4.34
N ASP A 232 -6.00 -2.62 -4.85
CA ASP A 232 -5.77 -1.21 -4.49
C ASP A 232 -6.96 -0.32 -4.88
N LEU A 233 -7.66 -0.64 -5.97
CA LEU A 233 -8.90 0.03 -6.38
C LEU A 233 -10.14 -0.41 -5.60
N GLY A 234 -10.02 -1.37 -4.66
CA GLY A 234 -11.16 -1.93 -3.94
C GLY A 234 -12.04 -2.89 -4.75
N ARG A 235 -11.58 -3.30 -5.95
CA ARG A 235 -12.28 -4.24 -6.84
C ARG A 235 -12.01 -5.70 -6.45
N TYR A 236 -12.33 -6.07 -5.22
CA TYR A 236 -11.92 -7.35 -4.62
C TYR A 236 -12.49 -8.61 -5.31
N ARG A 237 -13.66 -8.51 -5.95
CA ARG A 237 -14.22 -9.63 -6.74
C ARG A 237 -13.38 -9.90 -7.98
N ASP A 238 -12.99 -8.85 -8.68
CA ASP A 238 -12.17 -8.94 -9.88
C ASP A 238 -10.74 -9.39 -9.53
N MET A 239 -10.19 -8.85 -8.45
CA MET A 239 -8.92 -9.32 -7.88
C MET A 239 -8.93 -10.83 -7.61
N LEU A 240 -9.99 -11.34 -6.94
CA LEU A 240 -10.11 -12.77 -6.64
C LEU A 240 -10.22 -13.62 -7.92
N ALA A 241 -10.91 -13.12 -8.94
CA ALA A 241 -11.03 -13.82 -10.23
C ALA A 241 -9.67 -13.94 -10.93
N ALA A 242 -8.91 -12.83 -11.01
CA ALA A 242 -7.57 -12.83 -11.58
C ALA A 242 -6.59 -13.75 -10.80
N LEU A 243 -6.63 -13.73 -9.46
CA LEU A 243 -5.80 -14.61 -8.64
C LEU A 243 -6.16 -16.10 -8.80
N ARG A 244 -7.44 -16.43 -8.97
CA ARG A 244 -7.85 -17.81 -9.24
C ARG A 244 -7.31 -18.29 -10.58
N HIS A 245 -7.36 -17.45 -11.60
CA HIS A 245 -6.80 -17.79 -12.90
C HIS A 245 -5.27 -17.95 -12.80
N ALA A 246 -4.55 -16.99 -12.20
CA ALA A 246 -3.11 -17.09 -11.99
C ALA A 246 -2.70 -18.38 -11.24
N ALA A 247 -3.49 -18.79 -10.24
CA ALA A 247 -3.23 -20.00 -9.48
C ALA A 247 -3.39 -21.30 -10.29
N THR A 248 -4.11 -21.31 -11.39
CA THR A 248 -4.17 -22.45 -12.31
C THR A 248 -2.93 -22.59 -13.17
N ILE A 249 -2.24 -21.45 -13.40
CA ILE A 249 -1.04 -21.37 -14.28
C ILE A 249 0.23 -21.63 -13.45
N VAL A 250 0.34 -20.93 -12.32
CA VAL A 250 1.49 -21.00 -11.40
C VAL A 250 1.03 -21.38 -9.98
N PRO A 251 0.63 -22.64 -9.77
CA PRO A 251 0.18 -23.10 -8.47
C PRO A 251 1.35 -23.04 -7.47
N GLY A 252 1.22 -22.26 -6.43
CA GLY A 252 2.25 -22.15 -5.40
C GLY A 252 3.05 -20.86 -5.42
N ASP A 253 2.82 -19.96 -6.37
CA ASP A 253 3.46 -18.64 -6.37
C ASP A 253 3.15 -17.89 -5.06
N PRO A 254 4.17 -17.47 -4.29
CA PRO A 254 4.00 -16.84 -2.98
C PRO A 254 3.21 -15.53 -3.05
N ARG A 255 3.27 -14.79 -4.15
CA ARG A 255 2.53 -13.54 -4.36
C ARG A 255 1.02 -13.77 -4.39
N ILE A 256 0.58 -14.91 -4.97
CA ILE A 256 -0.83 -15.29 -4.99
C ILE A 256 -1.33 -15.55 -3.56
N TYR A 257 -0.57 -16.29 -2.75
CA TYR A 257 -0.94 -16.54 -1.37
C TYR A 257 -0.98 -15.26 -0.53
N TYR A 258 -0.02 -14.36 -0.73
CA TYR A 258 0.00 -13.05 -0.08
C TYR A 258 -1.25 -12.23 -0.42
N LEU A 259 -1.57 -12.09 -1.72
CA LEU A 259 -2.73 -11.31 -2.15
C LEU A 259 -4.06 -11.95 -1.71
N GLN A 260 -4.13 -13.29 -1.65
CA GLN A 260 -5.27 -13.99 -1.05
C GLN A 260 -5.35 -13.75 0.48
N ALA A 261 -4.21 -13.67 1.17
CA ALA A 261 -4.16 -13.35 2.59
C ALA A 261 -4.66 -11.92 2.86
N VAL A 262 -4.32 -10.96 1.99
CA VAL A 262 -4.90 -9.60 2.03
C VAL A 262 -6.42 -9.65 1.94
N LEU A 263 -6.99 -10.41 0.99
CA LEU A 263 -8.45 -10.56 0.86
C LEU A 263 -9.07 -11.22 2.10
N ALA A 264 -8.43 -12.24 2.64
CA ALA A 264 -8.91 -12.94 3.85
C ALA A 264 -8.89 -12.00 5.07
N ALA A 265 -7.82 -11.22 5.26
CA ALA A 265 -7.72 -10.25 6.34
C ALA A 265 -8.77 -9.13 6.22
N ARG A 266 -9.04 -8.64 5.00
CA ARG A 266 -10.11 -7.66 4.73
C ARG A 266 -11.51 -8.21 5.02
N ALA A 267 -11.68 -9.54 4.91
CA ALA A 267 -12.91 -10.23 5.28
C ALA A 267 -12.94 -10.65 6.76
N ASP A 268 -12.06 -10.10 7.61
CA ASP A 268 -11.90 -10.45 9.03
C ASP A 268 -11.57 -11.93 9.29
N ASN A 269 -11.14 -12.66 8.26
CA ASN A 269 -10.75 -14.06 8.38
C ASN A 269 -9.25 -14.19 8.62
N PHE A 270 -8.78 -13.72 9.77
CA PHE A 270 -7.36 -13.69 10.14
C PHE A 270 -6.73 -15.06 10.25
N ARG A 271 -7.50 -16.10 10.62
CA ARG A 271 -6.99 -17.49 10.63
C ARG A 271 -6.64 -17.98 9.22
N LEU A 272 -7.50 -17.69 8.25
CA LEU A 272 -7.20 -18.02 6.85
C LEU A 272 -6.02 -17.18 6.34
N ALA A 273 -5.99 -15.88 6.67
CA ALA A 273 -4.87 -15.00 6.29
C ALA A 273 -3.53 -15.55 6.80
N ARG A 274 -3.43 -15.92 8.09
CA ARG A 274 -2.23 -16.57 8.67
C ARG A 274 -1.84 -17.83 7.89
N SER A 275 -2.81 -18.71 7.62
CA SER A 275 -2.55 -19.95 6.89
C SER A 275 -2.03 -19.70 5.47
N LEU A 276 -2.50 -18.66 4.80
CA LEU A 276 -2.05 -18.26 3.47
C LEU A 276 -0.65 -17.66 3.52
N LEU A 277 -0.36 -16.77 4.50
CA LEU A 277 0.99 -16.24 4.70
C LEU A 277 2.02 -17.33 4.96
N GLN A 278 1.69 -18.35 5.75
CA GLN A 278 2.58 -19.50 5.97
C GLN A 278 2.89 -20.30 4.69
N ARG A 279 2.02 -20.26 3.69
CA ARG A 279 2.26 -20.93 2.41
C ARG A 279 3.28 -20.23 1.52
N THR A 280 3.65 -19.00 1.81
CA THR A 280 4.72 -18.30 1.09
C THR A 280 6.11 -18.85 1.40
N ARG A 281 6.25 -19.65 2.48
CA ARG A 281 7.49 -20.34 2.90
C ARG A 281 8.68 -19.41 3.14
N GLY A 282 8.43 -18.15 3.45
CA GLY A 282 9.47 -17.16 3.67
C GLY A 282 10.06 -16.53 2.40
N GLU A 283 9.56 -16.86 1.22
CA GLU A 283 10.11 -16.38 -0.05
C GLU A 283 9.90 -14.88 -0.29
N ILE A 284 8.97 -14.25 0.44
CA ILE A 284 8.62 -12.83 0.32
C ILE A 284 8.50 -12.13 1.69
N ASP A 285 9.13 -12.68 2.71
CA ASP A 285 9.06 -12.18 4.09
C ASP A 285 9.74 -10.82 4.29
N ASP A 286 10.59 -10.42 3.35
CA ASP A 286 11.27 -9.13 3.29
C ASP A 286 10.41 -8.01 2.70
N LEU A 287 9.25 -8.35 2.13
CA LEU A 287 8.38 -7.31 1.58
C LEU A 287 7.69 -6.49 2.69
N PRO A 288 7.76 -5.15 2.66
CA PRO A 288 7.11 -4.30 3.66
C PRO A 288 5.62 -4.57 3.84
N GLY A 289 4.91 -4.85 2.73
CA GLY A 289 3.49 -5.22 2.77
C GLY A 289 3.22 -6.56 3.45
N PHE A 290 4.12 -7.54 3.28
CA PHE A 290 4.04 -8.82 3.95
C PHE A 290 4.27 -8.68 5.46
N MET A 291 5.31 -7.93 5.87
CA MET A 291 5.60 -7.65 7.28
C MET A 291 4.42 -6.95 7.96
N LEU A 292 3.85 -5.93 7.30
CA LEU A 292 2.70 -5.20 7.82
C LEU A 292 1.47 -6.10 7.98
N LEU A 293 1.15 -6.89 6.96
CA LEU A 293 0.02 -7.83 7.02
C LEU A 293 0.20 -8.88 8.10
N SER A 294 1.42 -9.43 8.21
CA SER A 294 1.76 -10.42 9.24
C SER A 294 1.59 -9.83 10.64
N ALA A 295 2.09 -8.61 10.88
CA ALA A 295 1.92 -7.92 12.15
C ALA A 295 0.44 -7.72 12.52
N ILE A 296 -0.40 -7.29 11.55
CA ILE A 296 -1.84 -7.11 11.76
C ILE A 296 -2.52 -8.45 12.08
N VAL A 297 -2.24 -9.48 11.28
CA VAL A 297 -2.87 -10.80 11.43
C VAL A 297 -2.52 -11.43 12.78
N GLU A 298 -1.27 -11.32 13.21
CA GLU A 298 -0.83 -11.84 14.50
C GLU A 298 -1.46 -11.07 15.67
N LEU A 299 -1.51 -9.75 15.60
CA LEU A 299 -2.15 -8.90 16.63
C LEU A 299 -3.65 -9.25 16.79
N GLU A 300 -4.37 -9.42 15.69
CA GLU A 300 -5.81 -9.75 15.71
C GLU A 300 -6.09 -11.19 16.21
N LEU A 301 -5.09 -12.06 16.14
CA LEU A 301 -5.17 -13.44 16.65
C LEU A 301 -4.62 -13.59 18.08
N GLY A 302 -4.20 -12.50 18.73
CA GLY A 302 -3.66 -12.49 20.08
C GLY A 302 -2.23 -13.02 20.17
N GLY A 303 -1.45 -12.82 19.12
CA GLY A 303 -0.03 -13.15 19.07
C GLY A 303 0.84 -11.90 19.21
N GLU A 304 0.73 -11.19 20.32
CA GLU A 304 1.29 -9.86 20.55
C GLU A 304 2.80 -9.81 20.29
N ALA A 305 3.56 -10.74 20.85
CA ALA A 305 5.02 -10.80 20.68
C ALA A 305 5.44 -11.02 19.22
N VAL A 306 4.68 -11.82 18.46
CA VAL A 306 4.95 -12.05 17.04
C VAL A 306 4.57 -10.84 16.22
N ALA A 307 3.46 -10.17 16.57
CA ALA A 307 3.04 -8.92 15.94
C ALA A 307 4.09 -7.82 16.14
N ALA A 308 4.61 -7.65 17.35
CA ALA A 308 5.71 -6.73 17.67
C ALA A 308 6.95 -7.03 16.82
N THR A 309 7.37 -8.30 16.72
CA THR A 309 8.52 -8.70 15.92
C THR A 309 8.39 -8.29 14.44
N TRP A 310 7.22 -8.49 13.82
CA TRP A 310 6.99 -8.09 12.45
C TRP A 310 6.94 -6.57 12.28
N ALA A 311 6.34 -5.86 13.24
CA ALA A 311 6.28 -4.40 13.23
C ALA A 311 7.69 -3.79 13.37
N ASP A 312 8.54 -4.32 14.26
CA ASP A 312 9.92 -3.89 14.43
C ASP A 312 10.76 -4.12 13.18
N ARG A 313 10.67 -5.29 12.54
CA ARG A 313 11.35 -5.54 11.26
C ARG A 313 10.98 -4.49 10.22
N LEU A 314 9.70 -4.18 10.09
CA LEU A 314 9.23 -3.14 9.16
C LEU A 314 9.75 -1.75 9.56
N LEU A 315 9.83 -1.42 10.84
CA LEU A 315 10.32 -0.14 11.34
C LEU A 315 11.82 0.06 11.14
N VAL A 316 12.62 -1.01 11.04
CA VAL A 316 14.04 -0.93 10.64
C VAL A 316 14.16 -0.38 9.22
N GLU A 317 13.31 -0.82 8.29
CA GLU A 317 13.31 -0.34 6.90
C GLU A 317 12.55 0.97 6.73
N GLN A 318 11.46 1.14 7.46
CA GLN A 318 10.54 2.27 7.36
C GLN A 318 10.30 2.92 8.74
N PRO A 319 11.26 3.67 9.31
CA PRO A 319 11.17 4.23 10.67
C PRO A 319 9.95 5.14 10.91
N TYR A 320 9.41 5.73 9.84
CA TYR A 320 8.24 6.61 9.88
C TYR A 320 6.94 5.93 9.43
N ASN A 321 6.91 4.60 9.37
CA ASN A 321 5.67 3.87 9.13
C ASN A 321 4.76 3.93 10.37
N PHE A 322 3.88 4.94 10.41
CA PHE A 322 3.01 5.17 11.57
C PHE A 322 2.01 4.03 11.80
N THR A 323 1.68 3.25 10.78
CA THR A 323 0.84 2.07 10.96
C THR A 323 1.59 0.99 11.73
N ALA A 324 2.83 0.70 11.35
CA ALA A 324 3.68 -0.24 12.08
C ALA A 324 3.89 0.20 13.53
N ARG A 325 4.15 1.49 13.77
CA ARG A 325 4.29 2.04 15.15
C ARG A 325 3.05 1.85 16.00
N ARG A 326 1.86 2.03 15.42
CA ARG A 326 0.61 1.77 16.14
C ARG A 326 0.41 0.30 16.45
N ILE A 327 0.78 -0.59 15.52
CA ILE A 327 0.70 -2.04 15.74
C ILE A 327 1.65 -2.44 16.86
N LEU A 328 2.89 -1.95 16.84
CA LEU A 328 3.87 -2.18 17.91
C LEU A 328 3.31 -1.70 19.25
N ALA A 329 2.86 -0.47 19.33
CA ALA A 329 2.26 0.07 20.57
C ALA A 329 1.04 -0.71 21.06
N ALA A 330 0.22 -1.23 20.14
CA ALA A 330 -0.93 -2.07 20.51
C ALA A 330 -0.49 -3.43 21.06
N ALA A 331 0.56 -3.99 20.48
CA ALA A 331 1.16 -5.25 20.92
C ALA A 331 1.80 -5.08 22.31
N ASP A 332 2.65 -4.07 22.51
CA ASP A 332 3.30 -3.77 23.78
C ASP A 332 2.26 -3.51 24.88
N TRP A 333 1.23 -2.70 24.57
CA TRP A 333 0.13 -2.47 25.50
C TRP A 333 -0.60 -3.77 25.89
N ALA A 334 -0.84 -4.66 24.95
CA ALA A 334 -1.55 -5.92 25.19
C ALA A 334 -0.68 -6.93 25.98
N ASP A 335 0.63 -6.87 25.79
CA ASP A 335 1.62 -7.67 26.54
C ASP A 335 1.89 -7.08 27.95
N GLY A 336 1.35 -5.89 28.26
CA GLY A 336 1.48 -5.25 29.57
C GLY A 336 2.74 -4.39 29.72
N ASP A 337 3.28 -3.91 28.60
CA ASP A 337 4.39 -2.93 28.56
C ASP A 337 3.87 -1.53 28.18
N PRO A 338 3.45 -0.71 29.16
CA PRO A 338 3.03 0.66 28.88
C PRO A 338 4.19 1.60 28.49
N ASP A 339 5.42 1.33 28.91
CA ASP A 339 6.59 2.13 28.51
C ASP A 339 6.90 1.91 27.02
N GLY A 340 6.97 0.66 26.55
CA GLY A 340 7.14 0.31 25.15
C GLY A 340 6.04 0.90 24.27
N ALA A 341 4.79 0.79 24.72
CA ALA A 341 3.66 1.36 23.99
C ALA A 341 3.77 2.89 23.81
N ILE A 342 4.26 3.65 24.82
CA ILE A 342 4.52 5.09 24.69
C ILE A 342 5.69 5.33 23.72
N GLU A 343 6.80 4.61 23.88
CA GLU A 343 8.00 4.80 23.05
C GLU A 343 7.67 4.59 21.56
N ALA A 344 6.93 3.53 21.24
CA ALA A 344 6.48 3.29 19.88
C ALA A 344 5.62 4.44 19.31
N LEU A 345 4.81 5.10 20.17
CA LEU A 345 3.91 6.19 19.77
C LEU A 345 4.55 7.57 19.78
N LEU A 346 5.69 7.81 20.44
CA LEU A 346 6.29 9.15 20.55
C LEU A 346 6.38 9.89 19.20
N PRO A 347 6.87 9.28 18.10
CA PRO A 347 6.93 9.97 16.80
C PRO A 347 5.58 10.37 16.22
N ILE A 348 4.49 9.84 16.75
CA ILE A 348 3.11 10.17 16.38
C ILE A 348 2.54 11.21 17.33
N VAL A 349 2.59 10.95 18.65
CA VAL A 349 1.91 11.78 19.65
C VAL A 349 2.60 13.11 19.91
N ASP A 350 3.87 13.25 19.57
CA ASP A 350 4.60 14.53 19.64
C ASP A 350 4.19 15.51 18.51
N ARG A 351 3.41 15.05 17.56
CA ARG A 351 2.91 15.87 16.45
C ARG A 351 1.57 16.52 16.82
N ASP A 352 1.34 17.73 16.33
CA ASP A 352 0.06 18.44 16.53
C ASP A 352 -1.10 17.75 15.79
N ASP A 353 -0.80 17.03 14.70
CA ASP A 353 -1.78 16.25 13.91
C ASP A 353 -1.92 14.79 14.36
N ALA A 354 -1.45 14.46 15.57
CA ALA A 354 -1.59 13.12 16.14
C ALA A 354 -3.06 12.67 16.16
N ASP A 355 -3.30 11.43 15.73
CA ASP A 355 -4.66 10.90 15.73
C ASP A 355 -5.17 10.56 17.15
N SER A 356 -6.50 10.61 17.33
CA SER A 356 -7.13 10.40 18.63
C SER A 356 -6.88 9.01 19.21
N TRP A 357 -6.70 7.97 18.37
CA TRP A 357 -6.42 6.62 18.84
C TRP A 357 -5.03 6.54 19.49
N SER A 358 -4.01 7.07 18.81
CA SER A 358 -2.63 7.10 19.33
C SER A 358 -2.54 7.91 20.62
N LEU A 359 -3.19 9.08 20.66
CA LEU A 359 -3.24 9.93 21.86
C LEU A 359 -3.95 9.23 23.03
N LEU A 360 -5.05 8.51 22.78
CA LEU A 360 -5.78 7.81 23.84
C LEU A 360 -5.04 6.58 24.36
N LEU A 361 -4.31 5.86 23.51
CA LEU A 361 -3.48 4.76 23.96
C LEU A 361 -2.29 5.29 24.79
N ALA A 362 -1.60 6.32 24.31
CA ALA A 362 -0.53 6.96 25.06
C ALA A 362 -1.03 7.54 26.41
N ALA A 363 -2.23 8.11 26.45
CA ALA A 363 -2.84 8.59 27.69
C ALA A 363 -3.09 7.46 28.70
N ARG A 364 -3.55 6.30 28.24
CA ARG A 364 -3.75 5.11 29.10
C ARG A 364 -2.42 4.62 29.65
N ALA A 365 -1.43 4.47 28.78
CA ALA A 365 -0.09 4.03 29.15
C ALA A 365 0.57 5.01 30.14
N ALA A 366 0.52 6.31 29.88
CA ALA A 366 1.00 7.34 30.81
C ALA A 366 0.28 7.33 32.16
N SER A 367 -1.02 7.02 32.17
CA SER A 367 -1.80 6.90 33.41
C SER A 367 -1.35 5.69 34.25
N GLU A 368 -1.08 4.55 33.63
CA GLU A 368 -0.56 3.36 34.33
C GLU A 368 0.84 3.60 34.91
N LEU A 369 1.67 4.36 34.20
CA LEU A 369 3.00 4.77 34.68
C LEU A 369 2.96 5.92 35.72
N GLY A 370 1.76 6.38 36.10
CA GLY A 370 1.59 7.48 37.07
C GLY A 370 1.93 8.86 36.50
N GLN A 371 2.15 9.01 35.20
CA GLN A 371 2.46 10.27 34.52
C GLN A 371 1.19 11.09 34.26
N LYS A 372 0.49 11.50 35.32
CA LYS A 372 -0.85 12.13 35.28
C LYS A 372 -0.91 13.37 34.39
N GLY A 373 0.15 14.19 34.37
CA GLY A 373 0.22 15.40 33.56
C GLY A 373 0.22 15.09 32.06
N LYS A 374 1.06 14.16 31.61
CA LYS A 374 1.08 13.70 30.21
C LYS A 374 -0.22 13.02 29.81
N ALA A 375 -0.78 12.18 30.70
CA ALA A 375 -2.07 11.53 30.45
C ALA A 375 -3.19 12.55 30.22
N ALA A 376 -3.26 13.61 31.03
CA ALA A 376 -4.24 14.68 30.87
C ALA A 376 -4.04 15.48 29.58
N ASP A 377 -2.79 15.79 29.20
CA ASP A 377 -2.47 16.47 27.94
C ASP A 377 -2.92 15.64 26.73
N TYR A 378 -2.52 14.37 26.65
CA TYR A 378 -2.94 13.49 25.57
C TYR A 378 -4.46 13.34 25.49
N GLN A 379 -5.16 13.26 26.63
CA GLN A 379 -6.63 13.21 26.66
C GLN A 379 -7.26 14.51 26.13
N ALA A 380 -6.74 15.66 26.54
CA ALA A 380 -7.24 16.96 26.09
C ALA A 380 -7.04 17.14 24.58
N ARG A 381 -5.87 16.76 24.07
CA ARG A 381 -5.58 16.80 22.63
C ARG A 381 -6.46 15.85 21.84
N ALA A 382 -6.66 14.62 22.32
CA ALA A 382 -7.58 13.66 21.68
C ALA A 382 -9.02 14.15 21.62
N ALA A 383 -9.47 14.90 22.65
CA ALA A 383 -10.81 15.47 22.70
C ALA A 383 -10.98 16.66 21.75
N SER A 384 -9.93 17.44 21.52
CA SER A 384 -9.97 18.60 20.60
C SER A 384 -10.02 18.20 19.12
N LEU A 385 -9.62 16.97 18.78
CA LEU A 385 -9.68 16.44 17.40
C LEU A 385 -11.12 16.11 17.03
N SER A 386 -11.87 17.14 16.67
CA SER A 386 -13.23 17.00 16.15
C SER A 386 -13.21 16.61 14.68
N ARG A 387 -13.99 15.59 14.32
CA ARG A 387 -14.47 15.31 12.95
C ARG A 387 -13.43 14.85 11.91
N GLY A 388 -12.28 14.33 12.30
CA GLY A 388 -11.31 13.81 11.34
C GLY A 388 -10.68 14.89 10.45
N GLU A 389 -10.66 16.14 10.89
CA GLU A 389 -9.81 17.17 10.30
C GLU A 389 -8.35 16.75 10.53
N ALA A 390 -7.76 16.14 9.52
CA ALA A 390 -6.34 15.90 9.53
C ALA A 390 -5.69 17.28 9.36
N ALA A 391 -5.12 17.81 10.44
CA ALA A 391 -4.17 18.87 10.30
C ALA A 391 -3.02 18.37 9.40
N PRO A 392 -2.60 19.13 8.42
CA PRO A 392 -1.39 18.80 7.69
C PRO A 392 -0.22 18.80 8.66
N PHE A 393 0.78 17.99 8.39
CA PHE A 393 1.95 17.70 9.21
C PHE A 393 2.40 18.88 10.08
N ALA A 394 2.38 18.70 11.40
CA ALA A 394 2.86 19.72 12.34
C ALA A 394 4.38 19.93 12.21
N VAL A 395 4.81 21.16 12.28
CA VAL A 395 6.22 21.52 12.13
C VAL A 395 6.63 22.50 13.21
N ASN A 396 7.56 22.06 14.06
CA ASN A 396 8.20 22.89 15.10
C ASN A 396 9.49 23.54 14.56
N TYR A 397 9.47 24.19 13.38
CA TYR A 397 10.64 24.85 12.82
C TYR A 397 10.40 26.35 12.64
N ASP A 398 11.49 27.11 12.60
CA ASP A 398 11.43 28.51 12.22
C ASP A 398 10.84 28.67 10.82
N TYR A 399 9.65 29.30 10.76
CA TYR A 399 8.91 29.51 9.51
C TYR A 399 9.73 30.20 8.42
N GLY A 400 10.58 31.17 8.83
CA GLY A 400 11.41 31.91 7.89
C GLY A 400 12.51 31.07 7.27
N LEU A 401 13.11 30.16 8.04
CA LEU A 401 14.13 29.22 7.54
C LEU A 401 13.53 28.19 6.60
N LEU A 402 12.41 27.60 6.97
CA LEU A 402 11.69 26.64 6.14
C LEU A 402 11.24 27.25 4.80
N GLY A 403 10.69 28.46 4.82
CA GLY A 403 10.27 29.15 3.63
C GLY A 403 11.43 29.35 2.64
N ARG A 404 12.58 29.84 3.13
CA ARG A 404 13.77 30.03 2.29
C ARG A 404 14.33 28.71 1.74
N ALA A 405 14.38 27.66 2.56
CA ALA A 405 14.81 26.33 2.12
C ALA A 405 13.90 25.78 1.01
N ALA A 406 12.58 25.88 1.19
CA ALA A 406 11.61 25.45 0.19
C ALA A 406 11.58 26.32 -1.07
N ASP A 407 12.01 27.56 -0.99
CA ASP A 407 12.14 28.43 -2.18
C ASP A 407 13.43 28.10 -2.97
N SER A 408 14.49 27.67 -2.30
CA SER A 408 15.72 27.20 -2.96
C SER A 408 15.60 25.80 -3.55
N GLU A 409 14.84 24.91 -2.90
CA GLU A 409 14.62 23.52 -3.31
C GLU A 409 13.12 23.16 -3.38
N PRO A 410 12.35 23.78 -4.30
CA PRO A 410 10.90 23.71 -4.29
C PRO A 410 10.32 22.32 -4.59
N LEU A 411 11.11 21.41 -5.14
CA LEU A 411 10.71 20.05 -5.48
C LEU A 411 11.27 19.01 -4.50
N ASN A 412 12.11 19.41 -3.53
CA ASN A 412 12.59 18.51 -2.48
C ASN A 412 11.48 18.31 -1.42
N PRO A 413 10.88 17.12 -1.31
CA PRO A 413 9.80 16.88 -0.35
C PRO A 413 10.21 17.12 1.11
N ALA A 414 11.48 16.88 1.46
CA ALA A 414 11.97 17.04 2.83
C ALA A 414 11.89 18.48 3.33
N VAL A 415 11.94 19.46 2.45
CA VAL A 415 11.81 20.89 2.80
C VAL A 415 10.47 21.48 2.36
N ALA A 416 9.91 21.03 1.24
CA ALA A 416 8.66 21.55 0.70
C ALA A 416 7.45 21.18 1.58
N ILE A 417 7.35 19.93 2.04
CA ILE A 417 6.22 19.47 2.87
C ILE A 417 6.16 20.22 4.20
N PRO A 418 7.26 20.33 4.99
CA PRO A 418 7.27 21.15 6.20
C PRO A 418 6.90 22.62 5.95
N ALA A 419 7.38 23.22 4.85
CA ALA A 419 7.05 24.60 4.54
C ALA A 419 5.57 24.78 4.20
N ILE A 420 4.95 23.85 3.46
CA ILE A 420 3.50 23.86 3.17
C ILE A 420 2.70 23.77 4.46
N ALA A 421 3.10 22.88 5.38
CA ALA A 421 2.44 22.75 6.68
C ALA A 421 2.56 24.04 7.51
N ALA A 422 3.74 24.65 7.52
CA ALA A 422 3.97 25.93 8.20
C ALA A 422 3.16 27.08 7.57
N ASP A 423 3.04 27.12 6.24
CA ASP A 423 2.19 28.09 5.54
C ASP A 423 0.72 27.95 5.95
N ILE A 424 0.22 26.70 6.05
CA ILE A 424 -1.15 26.44 6.51
C ILE A 424 -1.35 26.89 7.96
N ALA A 425 -0.43 26.51 8.85
CA ALA A 425 -0.52 26.86 10.27
C ALA A 425 -0.48 28.37 10.52
N ASN A 426 0.21 29.13 9.65
CA ASN A 426 0.30 30.58 9.74
C ASN A 426 -0.78 31.33 8.91
N GLY A 427 -1.76 30.61 8.35
CA GLY A 427 -2.84 31.21 7.57
C GLY A 427 -2.45 31.67 6.15
N ASN A 428 -1.26 31.28 5.68
CA ASN A 428 -0.73 31.63 4.35
C ASN A 428 -1.26 30.67 3.26
N GLY A 429 -2.56 30.40 3.27
CA GLY A 429 -3.17 29.36 2.43
C GLY A 429 -2.86 29.47 0.93
N ALA A 430 -2.77 30.70 0.38
CA ALA A 430 -2.41 30.90 -1.02
C ALA A 430 -1.00 30.39 -1.35
N GLN A 431 -0.05 30.62 -0.45
CA GLN A 431 1.34 30.18 -0.60
C GLN A 431 1.45 28.64 -0.42
N ALA A 432 0.73 28.09 0.56
CA ALA A 432 0.62 26.66 0.76
C ALA A 432 0.13 25.95 -0.51
N VAL A 433 -0.95 26.45 -1.12
CA VAL A 433 -1.49 25.91 -2.38
C VAL A 433 -0.49 26.03 -3.53
N ALA A 434 0.21 27.15 -3.65
CA ALA A 434 1.21 27.35 -4.70
C ALA A 434 2.40 26.36 -4.58
N ARG A 435 2.90 26.13 -3.36
CA ARG A 435 3.98 25.15 -3.09
C ARG A 435 3.50 23.72 -3.33
N ALA A 436 2.32 23.37 -2.79
CA ALA A 436 1.74 22.05 -2.97
C ALA A 436 1.45 21.74 -4.44
N THR A 437 1.01 22.74 -5.23
CA THR A 437 0.80 22.58 -6.67
C THR A 437 2.10 22.23 -7.39
N ARG A 438 3.20 22.95 -7.10
CA ARG A 438 4.51 22.67 -7.71
C ARG A 438 5.00 21.25 -7.39
N LEU A 439 4.88 20.83 -6.14
CA LEU A 439 5.27 19.49 -5.72
C LEU A 439 4.42 18.40 -6.39
N ARG A 440 3.08 18.62 -6.47
CA ARG A 440 2.15 17.73 -7.16
C ARG A 440 2.46 17.65 -8.66
N ASP A 441 2.74 18.77 -9.32
CA ASP A 441 3.00 18.77 -10.78
C ASP A 441 4.27 18.00 -11.15
N ALA A 442 5.27 17.97 -10.26
CA ALA A 442 6.45 17.13 -10.39
C ALA A 442 6.19 15.65 -10.04
N ASN A 443 5.10 15.34 -9.31
CA ASN A 443 4.81 14.01 -8.78
C ASN A 443 3.35 13.60 -9.04
N ARG A 444 2.90 13.71 -10.29
CA ARG A 444 1.48 13.50 -10.67
C ARG A 444 0.94 12.11 -10.37
N GLY A 445 1.79 11.10 -10.39
CA GLY A 445 1.43 9.71 -10.07
C GLY A 445 1.41 9.39 -8.57
N VAL A 446 1.79 10.33 -7.70
CA VAL A 446 1.90 10.12 -6.25
C VAL A 446 0.64 10.64 -5.55
N GLY A 447 -0.15 9.73 -4.99
CA GLY A 447 -1.41 10.06 -4.29
C GLY A 447 -1.21 11.07 -3.15
N ASP A 448 -0.14 10.93 -2.35
CA ASP A 448 0.16 11.85 -1.25
C ASP A 448 0.44 13.29 -1.70
N ALA A 449 1.00 13.49 -2.90
CA ALA A 449 1.20 14.83 -3.45
C ALA A 449 -0.14 15.54 -3.74
N HIS A 450 -1.14 14.78 -4.20
CA HIS A 450 -2.51 15.28 -4.37
C HIS A 450 -3.22 15.49 -3.04
N ILE A 451 -3.01 14.62 -2.05
CA ILE A 451 -3.54 14.82 -0.68
C ILE A 451 -3.00 16.11 -0.10
N LEU A 452 -1.72 16.37 -0.22
CA LEU A 452 -1.08 17.58 0.28
C LEU A 452 -1.65 18.85 -0.38
N LEU A 453 -1.88 18.82 -1.71
CA LEU A 453 -2.57 19.91 -2.41
C LEU A 453 -4.01 20.07 -1.92
N GLY A 454 -4.71 18.97 -1.70
CA GLY A 454 -6.07 18.98 -1.16
C GLY A 454 -6.14 19.59 0.24
N ASP A 455 -5.23 19.20 1.13
CA ASP A 455 -5.13 19.72 2.50
C ASP A 455 -4.82 21.24 2.48
N ALA A 456 -3.87 21.68 1.65
CA ALA A 456 -3.56 23.11 1.48
C ALA A 456 -4.76 23.92 0.94
N ALA A 457 -5.45 23.37 -0.07
CA ALA A 457 -6.61 24.01 -0.67
C ALA A 457 -7.81 24.07 0.31
N LEU A 458 -8.04 23.01 1.08
CA LEU A 458 -9.08 22.95 2.10
C LEU A 458 -8.83 24.02 3.19
N ALA A 459 -7.59 24.14 3.67
CA ALA A 459 -7.19 25.16 4.63
C ALA A 459 -7.33 26.60 4.07
N ALA A 460 -7.09 26.76 2.77
CA ALA A 460 -7.27 28.05 2.07
C ALA A 460 -8.74 28.35 1.71
N GLY A 461 -9.70 27.49 2.06
CA GLY A 461 -11.11 27.63 1.69
C GLY A 461 -11.41 27.39 0.20
N ARG A 462 -10.46 26.83 -0.55
CA ARG A 462 -10.61 26.51 -1.98
C ARG A 462 -11.16 25.09 -2.15
N PHE A 463 -12.43 24.92 -1.81
CA PHE A 463 -13.04 23.60 -1.72
C PHE A 463 -13.12 22.87 -3.06
N ASP A 464 -13.28 23.57 -4.17
CA ASP A 464 -13.26 23.05 -5.53
C ASP A 464 -11.93 22.38 -5.87
N VAL A 465 -10.83 23.05 -5.57
CA VAL A 465 -9.47 22.52 -5.76
C VAL A 465 -9.21 21.32 -4.83
N ALA A 466 -9.65 21.41 -3.57
CA ALA A 466 -9.51 20.32 -2.61
C ALA A 466 -10.24 19.05 -3.09
N VAL A 467 -11.51 19.19 -3.51
CA VAL A 467 -12.30 18.07 -4.04
C VAL A 467 -11.63 17.43 -5.24
N GLN A 468 -11.14 18.24 -6.19
CA GLN A 468 -10.47 17.71 -7.38
C GLN A 468 -9.16 16.98 -7.03
N ALA A 469 -8.36 17.56 -6.14
CA ALA A 469 -7.11 16.96 -5.68
C ALA A 469 -7.36 15.61 -4.98
N TYR A 470 -8.33 15.55 -4.07
CA TYR A 470 -8.67 14.29 -3.38
C TYR A 470 -9.34 13.26 -4.29
N ARG A 471 -10.09 13.66 -5.32
CA ARG A 471 -10.59 12.73 -6.34
C ARG A 471 -9.44 12.07 -7.08
N THR A 472 -8.45 12.86 -7.52
CA THR A 472 -7.27 12.31 -8.17
C THR A 472 -6.47 11.43 -7.21
N ALA A 473 -6.26 11.86 -5.97
CA ALA A 473 -5.59 11.04 -4.96
C ALA A 473 -6.29 9.69 -4.76
N ARG A 474 -7.64 9.66 -4.68
CA ARG A 474 -8.42 8.43 -4.56
C ARG A 474 -8.31 7.54 -5.80
N ASP A 475 -8.19 8.13 -6.98
CA ASP A 475 -8.01 7.37 -8.21
C ASP A 475 -6.62 6.72 -8.30
N LEU A 476 -5.63 7.31 -7.63
CA LEU A 476 -4.27 6.79 -7.48
C LEU A 476 -4.17 5.78 -6.30
N ASP A 477 -4.81 6.11 -5.19
CA ASP A 477 -4.90 5.27 -3.98
C ASP A 477 -6.32 5.37 -3.40
N ALA A 478 -7.10 4.30 -3.55
CA ALA A 478 -8.49 4.21 -3.08
C ALA A 478 -8.62 3.95 -1.56
N GLY A 479 -7.59 4.28 -0.79
CA GLY A 479 -7.53 4.08 0.65
C GLY A 479 -8.63 4.82 1.43
N GLU A 480 -8.91 4.32 2.64
CA GLU A 480 -9.87 4.91 3.58
C GLU A 480 -9.54 6.39 3.85
N ARG A 481 -8.28 6.68 4.17
CA ARG A 481 -7.79 8.03 4.49
C ARG A 481 -8.13 9.06 3.40
N THR A 482 -7.92 8.71 2.15
CA THR A 482 -8.18 9.58 1.00
C THR A 482 -9.68 9.79 0.77
N THR A 483 -10.46 8.71 0.92
CA THR A 483 -11.92 8.77 0.75
C THR A 483 -12.57 9.63 1.84
N LEU A 484 -12.10 9.55 3.09
CA LEU A 484 -12.60 10.38 4.19
C LEU A 484 -12.33 11.88 3.96
N ARG A 485 -11.13 12.23 3.47
CA ARG A 485 -10.78 13.61 3.09
C ARG A 485 -11.66 14.13 1.95
N LEU A 486 -11.90 13.30 0.94
CA LEU A 486 -12.79 13.64 -0.16
C LEU A 486 -14.21 13.90 0.33
N ALA A 487 -14.75 13.03 1.18
CA ALA A 487 -16.09 13.18 1.73
C ALA A 487 -16.23 14.48 2.55
N ASN A 488 -15.24 14.80 3.38
CA ASN A 488 -15.20 16.07 4.12
C ASN A 488 -15.12 17.29 3.17
N ALA A 489 -14.25 17.26 2.16
CA ALA A 489 -14.14 18.36 1.20
C ALA A 489 -15.43 18.58 0.40
N LEU A 490 -16.10 17.49 -0.03
CA LEU A 490 -17.40 17.55 -0.69
C LEU A 490 -18.47 18.19 0.21
N PHE A 491 -18.53 17.77 1.47
CA PHE A 491 -19.44 18.38 2.45
C PHE A 491 -19.17 19.87 2.63
N ARG A 492 -17.90 20.27 2.80
CA ARG A 492 -17.49 21.68 2.92
C ARG A 492 -17.78 22.49 1.66
N ALA A 493 -17.76 21.87 0.48
CA ALA A 493 -18.15 22.46 -0.80
C ALA A 493 -19.68 22.59 -0.98
N GLY A 494 -20.49 22.06 -0.05
CA GLY A 494 -21.95 22.00 -0.13
C GLY A 494 -22.50 20.81 -0.92
N ASP A 495 -21.65 19.92 -1.43
CA ASP A 495 -22.05 18.69 -2.14
C ASP A 495 -22.28 17.55 -1.13
N THR A 496 -23.38 17.63 -0.40
CA THR A 496 -23.78 16.63 0.59
C THR A 496 -24.05 15.26 -0.05
N ALA A 497 -24.64 15.25 -1.26
CA ALA A 497 -24.94 14.02 -2.00
C ALA A 497 -23.64 13.30 -2.41
N GLY A 498 -22.67 14.04 -2.92
CA GLY A 498 -21.35 13.52 -3.26
C GLY A 498 -20.60 13.00 -2.04
N SER A 499 -20.69 13.70 -0.89
CA SER A 499 -20.10 13.25 0.37
C SER A 499 -20.70 11.93 0.82
N SER A 500 -22.03 11.81 0.85
CA SER A 500 -22.73 10.57 1.18
C SER A 500 -22.36 9.42 0.24
N ALA A 501 -22.30 9.68 -1.07
CA ALA A 501 -21.91 8.68 -2.06
C ALA A 501 -20.47 8.19 -1.84
N ALA A 502 -19.54 9.07 -1.49
CA ALA A 502 -18.16 8.68 -1.20
C ALA A 502 -18.07 7.77 0.05
N ILE A 503 -18.82 8.09 1.11
CA ILE A 503 -18.89 7.28 2.33
C ILE A 503 -19.52 5.92 2.07
N LEU A 504 -20.61 5.87 1.31
CA LEU A 504 -21.26 4.62 0.94
C LEU A 504 -20.35 3.72 0.10
N ALA A 505 -19.63 4.30 -0.87
CA ALA A 505 -18.66 3.56 -1.67
C ALA A 505 -17.52 2.98 -0.80
N LEU A 506 -17.07 3.72 0.22
CA LEU A 506 -16.11 3.20 1.18
C LEU A 506 -16.68 2.04 2.01
N ARG A 507 -17.93 2.15 2.48
CA ARG A 507 -18.60 1.08 3.21
C ARG A 507 -18.83 -0.16 2.36
N ASP A 508 -19.17 0.00 1.09
CA ASP A 508 -19.36 -1.12 0.16
C ASP A 508 -18.04 -1.86 -0.11
N SER A 509 -16.93 -1.12 -0.21
CA SER A 509 -15.59 -1.69 -0.38
C SER A 509 -14.99 -2.20 0.93
N GLN A 510 -15.33 -1.57 2.06
CA GLN A 510 -14.80 -1.88 3.40
C GLN A 510 -15.95 -1.89 4.43
N PRO A 511 -16.79 -2.93 4.48
CA PRO A 511 -17.96 -2.97 5.37
C PRO A 511 -17.63 -2.89 6.87
N SER A 512 -16.39 -3.19 7.24
CA SER A 512 -15.87 -3.11 8.60
C SER A 512 -15.22 -1.76 8.94
N SER A 513 -15.20 -0.78 8.04
CA SER A 513 -14.57 0.52 8.29
C SER A 513 -15.30 1.28 9.41
N ILE A 514 -14.60 1.41 10.54
CA ILE A 514 -15.05 2.21 11.69
C ILE A 514 -15.06 3.70 11.33
N ALA A 515 -14.08 4.13 10.54
CA ALA A 515 -13.96 5.52 10.13
C ALA A 515 -15.09 5.93 9.18
N ALA A 516 -15.51 5.05 8.27
CA ALA A 516 -16.68 5.31 7.41
C ALA A 516 -17.98 5.46 8.22
N ASP A 517 -18.21 4.56 9.20
CA ASP A 517 -19.38 4.69 10.09
C ASP A 517 -19.30 5.95 10.97
N ARG A 518 -18.11 6.34 11.49
CA ARG A 518 -17.93 7.60 12.23
C ARG A 518 -18.27 8.82 11.38
N LEU A 519 -17.73 8.88 10.16
CA LEU A 519 -17.96 10.03 9.26
C LEU A 519 -19.42 10.09 8.81
N ALA A 520 -20.04 8.94 8.52
CA ALA A 520 -21.48 8.88 8.24
C ALA A 520 -22.32 9.37 9.43
N GLY A 521 -21.93 9.01 10.65
CA GLY A 521 -22.57 9.51 11.87
C GLY A 521 -22.44 11.03 12.04
N HIS A 522 -21.25 11.59 11.82
CA HIS A 522 -21.06 13.05 11.85
C HIS A 522 -21.84 13.77 10.77
N LEU A 523 -21.83 13.25 9.53
CA LEU A 523 -22.62 13.81 8.43
C LEU A 523 -24.12 13.82 8.78
N ALA A 524 -24.63 12.72 9.33
CA ALA A 524 -26.01 12.63 9.77
C ALA A 524 -26.33 13.62 10.91
N MET A 525 -25.38 13.84 11.85
CA MET A 525 -25.50 14.87 12.89
C MET A 525 -25.61 16.27 12.29
N ASP A 526 -24.77 16.60 11.30
CA ASP A 526 -24.76 17.92 10.63
C ASP A 526 -26.05 18.17 9.82
N LEU A 527 -26.67 17.11 9.34
CA LEU A 527 -27.96 17.14 8.62
C LEU A 527 -29.17 17.04 9.57
N ALA A 528 -28.97 16.94 10.87
CA ALA A 528 -30.00 16.72 11.87
C ALA A 528 -30.79 15.41 11.68
N HIS A 529 -30.17 14.40 11.05
CA HIS A 529 -30.71 13.05 10.90
C HIS A 529 -30.32 12.18 12.12
N TRP A 530 -30.90 12.47 13.29
CA TRP A 530 -30.46 11.94 14.58
C TRP A 530 -30.51 10.41 14.67
N ASP A 531 -31.56 9.78 14.15
CA ASP A 531 -31.69 8.31 14.17
C ASP A 531 -30.59 7.63 13.34
N GLU A 532 -30.25 8.20 12.17
CA GLU A 532 -29.15 7.71 11.34
C GLU A 532 -27.80 7.88 12.05
N ALA A 533 -27.57 9.04 12.67
CA ALA A 533 -26.37 9.31 13.44
C ALA A 533 -26.20 8.29 14.58
N ILE A 534 -27.25 8.06 15.37
CA ILE A 534 -27.27 7.07 16.44
C ILE A 534 -26.96 5.67 15.88
N ALA A 535 -27.60 5.26 14.79
CA ALA A 535 -27.37 3.96 14.19
C ALA A 535 -25.89 3.77 13.74
N HIS A 536 -25.27 4.80 13.20
CA HIS A 536 -23.87 4.77 12.80
C HIS A 536 -22.93 4.66 14.01
N PHE A 537 -23.09 5.53 15.00
CA PHE A 537 -22.25 5.50 16.20
C PHE A 537 -22.46 4.25 17.05
N GLU A 538 -23.66 3.66 17.07
CA GLU A 538 -23.89 2.36 17.73
C GLU A 538 -23.17 1.20 17.01
N ARG A 539 -23.09 1.20 15.69
CA ARG A 539 -22.26 0.23 14.96
C ARG A 539 -20.78 0.37 15.31
N VAL A 540 -20.28 1.61 15.40
CA VAL A 540 -18.93 1.86 15.88
C VAL A 540 -18.76 1.33 17.30
N ARG A 541 -19.67 1.67 18.23
CA ARG A 541 -19.62 1.22 19.62
C ARG A 541 -19.65 -0.31 19.76
N ALA A 542 -20.44 -0.99 18.93
CA ALA A 542 -20.51 -2.45 18.92
C ALA A 542 -19.17 -3.10 18.57
N ARG A 543 -18.35 -2.44 17.75
CA ARG A 543 -17.05 -2.96 17.30
C ARG A 543 -15.91 -2.63 18.27
N ILE A 544 -15.85 -1.39 18.78
CA ILE A 544 -14.73 -0.92 19.61
C ILE A 544 -15.02 -1.00 21.10
N GLY A 545 -16.26 -1.32 21.47
CA GLY A 545 -16.69 -1.43 22.86
C GLY A 545 -17.07 -0.10 23.50
N ASN A 546 -17.36 -0.16 24.81
CA ASN A 546 -17.91 0.94 25.59
C ASN A 546 -16.83 1.81 26.27
N ARG A 547 -15.62 1.87 25.73
CA ARG A 547 -14.50 2.64 26.31
C ARG A 547 -13.99 3.77 25.43
N ASP A 548 -14.47 3.87 24.18
CA ASP A 548 -14.14 4.99 23.31
C ASP A 548 -14.98 6.22 23.70
N VAL A 549 -14.31 7.17 24.31
CA VAL A 549 -14.94 8.36 24.88
C VAL A 549 -15.52 9.28 23.79
N VAL A 550 -14.89 9.30 22.61
CA VAL A 550 -15.36 10.10 21.46
C VAL A 550 -16.72 9.57 21.00
N VAL A 551 -16.84 8.27 20.81
CA VAL A 551 -18.12 7.65 20.38
C VAL A 551 -19.20 7.81 21.46
N LEU A 552 -18.84 7.64 22.74
CA LEU A 552 -19.79 7.86 23.83
C LEU A 552 -20.29 9.31 23.87
N ARG A 553 -19.41 10.27 23.64
CA ARG A 553 -19.73 11.69 23.55
C ARG A 553 -20.69 11.99 22.38
N GLU A 554 -20.36 11.48 21.18
CA GLU A 554 -21.20 11.71 20.01
C GLU A 554 -22.56 11.04 20.13
N LEU A 555 -22.62 9.83 20.67
CA LEU A 555 -23.90 9.18 21.00
C LEU A 555 -24.71 9.98 22.00
N ALA A 556 -24.07 10.52 23.06
CA ALA A 556 -24.76 11.36 24.01
C ALA A 556 -25.35 12.61 23.35
N ARG A 557 -24.62 13.26 22.46
CA ARG A 557 -25.11 14.41 21.68
C ARG A 557 -26.27 14.04 20.75
N ALA A 558 -26.14 12.92 20.03
CA ALA A 558 -27.18 12.45 19.12
C ALA A 558 -28.49 12.09 19.88
N TRP A 559 -28.38 11.34 20.99
CA TRP A 559 -29.55 11.02 21.82
C TRP A 559 -30.19 12.26 22.46
N ALA A 560 -29.37 13.23 22.89
CA ALA A 560 -29.88 14.50 23.44
C ALA A 560 -30.62 15.32 22.39
N ALA A 561 -30.14 15.35 21.16
CA ALA A 561 -30.76 16.03 20.02
C ALA A 561 -32.03 15.30 19.56
N ASN A 562 -32.06 13.97 19.69
CA ASN A 562 -33.24 13.13 19.40
C ASN A 562 -34.29 13.14 20.54
N GLY A 563 -34.00 13.84 21.65
CA GLY A 563 -34.95 14.00 22.77
C GLY A 563 -34.86 12.93 23.87
N ASP A 564 -33.96 11.96 23.78
CA ASP A 564 -33.73 10.96 24.82
C ASP A 564 -32.61 11.42 25.80
N GLU A 565 -32.97 12.30 26.72
CA GLU A 565 -32.04 12.83 27.73
C GLU A 565 -31.52 11.75 28.68
N VAL A 566 -32.29 10.68 28.92
CA VAL A 566 -31.89 9.61 29.85
C VAL A 566 -30.71 8.83 29.29
N ARG A 567 -30.80 8.42 28.03
CA ARG A 567 -29.69 7.74 27.36
C ARG A 567 -28.48 8.65 27.17
N ALA A 568 -28.74 9.91 26.82
CA ALA A 568 -27.68 10.92 26.69
C ALA A 568 -26.88 11.08 27.99
N LEU A 569 -27.56 11.23 29.12
CA LEU A 569 -26.92 11.37 30.42
C LEU A 569 -26.14 10.11 30.83
N ALA A 570 -26.69 8.93 30.59
CA ALA A 570 -25.99 7.67 30.90
C ALA A 570 -24.67 7.53 30.11
N LEU A 571 -24.69 7.94 28.85
CA LEU A 571 -23.51 7.86 27.95
C LEU A 571 -22.45 8.90 28.34
N ILE A 572 -22.86 10.16 28.62
CA ILE A 572 -21.90 11.20 28.95
C ILE A 572 -21.33 11.01 30.37
N ASP A 573 -22.10 10.49 31.32
CA ASP A 573 -21.60 10.08 32.65
C ASP A 573 -20.52 9.02 32.52
N ARG A 574 -20.75 8.01 31.65
CA ARG A 574 -19.75 6.99 31.36
C ARG A 574 -18.50 7.57 30.71
N ALA A 575 -18.64 8.49 29.77
CA ALA A 575 -17.53 9.19 29.13
C ALA A 575 -16.73 10.00 30.17
N TYR A 576 -17.41 10.72 31.05
CA TYR A 576 -16.81 11.48 32.15
C TYR A 576 -16.03 10.59 33.13
N ARG A 577 -16.56 9.43 33.50
CA ARG A 577 -15.83 8.48 34.37
C ARG A 577 -14.57 7.93 33.72
N LEU A 578 -14.55 7.78 32.40
CA LEU A 578 -13.36 7.33 31.64
C LEU A 578 -12.33 8.44 31.51
N GLN A 579 -12.76 9.69 31.36
CA GLN A 579 -11.90 10.87 31.20
C GLN A 579 -12.37 12.03 32.07
N PRO A 580 -12.15 11.97 33.39
CA PRO A 580 -12.68 12.97 34.34
C PRO A 580 -11.98 14.33 34.23
N LEU A 581 -10.92 14.47 33.48
CA LEU A 581 -10.19 15.71 33.22
C LEU A 581 -10.46 16.29 31.80
N ASN A 582 -11.43 15.75 31.10
CA ASN A 582 -11.78 16.22 29.77
C ASN A 582 -12.79 17.37 29.85
N ALA A 583 -12.33 18.60 29.61
CA ALA A 583 -13.13 19.82 29.73
C ALA A 583 -14.35 19.85 28.80
N GLU A 584 -14.25 19.26 27.58
CA GLU A 584 -15.38 19.21 26.65
C GLU A 584 -16.49 18.29 27.16
N ILE A 585 -16.11 17.10 27.65
CA ILE A 585 -17.08 16.17 28.26
C ILE A 585 -17.78 16.79 29.43
N MET A 586 -17.03 17.50 30.33
CA MET A 586 -17.61 18.22 31.44
C MET A 586 -18.63 19.26 31.01
N ARG A 587 -18.36 20.04 29.96
CA ARG A 587 -19.29 21.05 29.44
C ARG A 587 -20.57 20.40 28.93
N ILE A 588 -20.47 19.36 28.07
CA ILE A 588 -21.64 18.64 27.57
C ILE A 588 -22.44 18.01 28.69
N TYR A 589 -21.76 17.40 29.67
CA TYR A 589 -22.44 16.83 30.84
C TYR A 589 -23.16 17.87 31.67
N ALA A 590 -22.51 19.02 31.92
CA ALA A 590 -23.11 20.13 32.60
C ALA A 590 -24.37 20.69 31.88
N ASP A 591 -24.32 20.77 30.54
CA ASP A 591 -25.48 21.25 29.78
C ASP A 591 -26.67 20.28 29.84
N LEU A 592 -26.41 18.96 29.82
CA LEU A 592 -27.47 17.95 30.00
C LEU A 592 -28.04 17.94 31.43
N LEU A 593 -27.20 18.11 32.45
CA LEU A 593 -27.66 18.23 33.83
C LEU A 593 -28.49 19.49 34.06
N ALA A 594 -28.09 20.62 33.47
CA ALA A 594 -28.85 21.85 33.53
C ALA A 594 -30.24 21.73 32.89
N LYS A 595 -30.35 21.04 31.74
CA LYS A 595 -31.66 20.74 31.10
C LYS A 595 -32.55 19.88 32.01
N ARG A 596 -31.96 18.91 32.71
CA ARG A 596 -32.71 18.07 33.67
C ARG A 596 -33.09 18.78 34.94
N GLY A 597 -32.59 20.00 35.21
CA GLY A 597 -32.86 20.77 36.41
C GLY A 597 -31.81 20.65 37.50
N ASP A 598 -30.74 19.90 37.32
CA ASP A 598 -29.62 19.72 38.27
C ASP A 598 -28.62 20.89 38.18
N GLY A 599 -29.09 22.11 38.41
CA GLY A 599 -28.32 23.34 38.20
C GLY A 599 -27.04 23.44 39.02
N GLN A 600 -27.01 22.94 40.27
CA GLN A 600 -25.81 22.95 41.11
C GLN A 600 -24.72 22.05 40.53
N ALA A 601 -25.04 20.80 40.20
CA ALA A 601 -24.09 19.87 39.62
C ALA A 601 -23.56 20.36 38.26
N ALA A 602 -24.40 21.03 37.48
CA ALA A 602 -24.00 21.66 36.21
C ALA A 602 -23.00 22.81 36.44
N ALA A 603 -23.22 23.65 37.47
CA ALA A 603 -22.30 24.75 37.80
C ALA A 603 -20.93 24.23 38.26
N ASP A 604 -20.91 23.23 39.15
CA ASP A 604 -19.69 22.62 39.66
C ASP A 604 -18.83 22.00 38.51
N LEU A 605 -19.48 21.33 37.55
CA LEU A 605 -18.78 20.78 36.38
C LEU A 605 -18.24 21.85 35.44
N ARG A 606 -18.96 22.96 35.24
CA ARG A 606 -18.47 24.09 34.41
C ARG A 606 -17.27 24.76 35.06
N GLU A 607 -17.30 24.98 36.39
CA GLU A 607 -16.15 25.51 37.11
C GLU A 607 -14.93 24.60 36.97
N LYS A 608 -15.11 23.29 37.18
CA LYS A 608 -14.06 22.30 37.00
C LYS A 608 -13.52 22.28 35.56
N ALA A 609 -14.38 22.38 34.53
CA ALA A 609 -13.98 22.45 33.15
C ALA A 609 -13.11 23.68 32.81
N VAL A 610 -13.36 24.81 33.47
CA VAL A 610 -12.52 26.02 33.33
C VAL A 610 -11.17 25.83 34.01
N GLN A 611 -11.12 25.17 35.18
CA GLN A 611 -9.86 24.90 35.87
C GLN A 611 -8.94 23.94 35.11
N VAL A 612 -9.50 22.95 34.41
CA VAL A 612 -8.76 21.96 33.61
C VAL A 612 -8.36 22.49 32.26
N GLY A 613 -9.11 23.41 31.67
CA GLY A 613 -8.84 23.98 30.35
C GLY A 613 -7.90 25.18 30.33
N ARG A 614 -7.31 25.53 31.48
CA ARG A 614 -6.23 26.52 31.64
C ARG A 614 -4.89 25.83 31.63
#